data_a7bdbbe96ef922a99473bbc3be7ed883
#
_entry.id   a7bdbbe96ef922a99473bbc3be7ed883
#
_cell.length_a   1.000
_cell.length_b   1.000
_cell.length_c   1.000
_cell.angle_alpha   90.00
_cell.angle_beta   90.00
_cell.angle_gamma   90.00
#
_symmetry.space_group_name_H-M   'P 1'
#
loop_
_entity.id
_entity.type
_entity.pdbx_description
1 polymer ?
#
loop_
_entity_poly.entity_id
_entity_poly.type
_entity_poly.pdbx_seq_one_letter_code
_entity_poly.pdbx_strand_id
1 'polypeptide(L)'
;LHNPEYFLMDREKHNVEKDKAIEEYYLRIERAFEFLEEARQKGVIRYYGISSNTFPVGEKEYTHTSLNKVLEIVESVRIKKNLSNSGFRIIQFPANLYEMNFAFEKNNSGKTILEIAKEKNLFTLINRPLNAIAKSQRMDRLAIRSDININQIENKFEEYKKNLKYFQENMFSKLEIEEEFTFLSI
;
A
#
# COMPACT_ATOMS: atom_id res chain seq x y z
N LEU A 1 -10.14 -8.93 -6.70
CA LEU A 1 -10.61 -7.59 -7.10
C LEU A 1 -9.40 -6.71 -7.37
N HIS A 2 -9.39 -5.98 -8.51
CA HIS A 2 -8.22 -5.24 -8.96
C HIS A 2 -8.57 -3.78 -9.21
N ASN A 3 -7.79 -2.86 -8.60
CA ASN A 3 -7.89 -1.40 -8.71
C ASN A 3 -9.32 -0.84 -8.55
N PRO A 4 -10.06 -1.21 -7.52
CA PRO A 4 -11.40 -0.68 -7.33
C PRO A 4 -11.41 0.83 -7.10
N GLU A 5 -10.31 1.41 -6.64
CA GLU A 5 -10.12 2.86 -6.43
C GLU A 5 -10.28 3.70 -7.70
N TYR A 6 -10.20 3.11 -8.89
CA TYR A 6 -10.48 3.83 -10.14
C TYR A 6 -11.91 4.36 -10.18
N PHE A 7 -12.83 3.70 -9.48
CA PHE A 7 -14.17 4.24 -9.28
C PHE A 7 -14.12 5.58 -8.52
N LEU A 8 -13.37 5.66 -7.43
CA LEU A 8 -13.24 6.90 -6.66
C LEU A 8 -12.55 8.01 -7.49
N MET A 9 -11.51 7.67 -8.25
CA MET A 9 -10.84 8.61 -9.16
C MET A 9 -11.80 9.18 -10.21
N ASP A 10 -12.69 8.34 -10.75
CA ASP A 10 -13.71 8.79 -11.69
C ASP A 10 -14.73 9.72 -11.01
N ARG A 11 -15.17 9.40 -9.80
CA ARG A 11 -16.11 10.23 -9.03
C ARG A 11 -15.51 11.58 -8.66
N GLU A 12 -14.25 11.60 -8.22
CA GLU A 12 -13.49 12.82 -7.92
C GLU A 12 -13.41 13.73 -9.16
N LYS A 13 -13.03 13.17 -10.31
CA LYS A 13 -12.97 13.88 -11.60
C LYS A 13 -14.30 14.53 -11.99
N HIS A 14 -15.41 13.91 -11.63
CA HIS A 14 -16.77 14.44 -11.91
C HIS A 14 -17.33 15.25 -10.75
N ASN A 15 -16.51 15.64 -9.76
CA ASN A 15 -16.90 16.43 -8.60
C ASN A 15 -18.09 15.86 -7.82
N VAL A 16 -18.19 14.54 -7.74
CA VAL A 16 -19.17 13.87 -6.88
C VAL A 16 -18.79 14.09 -5.43
N GLU A 17 -19.76 14.30 -4.58
CA GLU A 17 -19.54 14.46 -3.14
C GLU A 17 -18.87 13.20 -2.57
N LYS A 18 -17.80 13.42 -1.73
CA LYS A 18 -16.91 12.36 -1.26
C LYS A 18 -17.66 11.24 -0.51
N ASP A 19 -18.53 11.61 0.40
CA ASP A 19 -19.19 10.60 1.26
C ASP A 19 -20.11 9.69 0.44
N LYS A 20 -20.81 10.22 -0.54
CA LYS A 20 -21.64 9.43 -1.48
C LYS A 20 -20.78 8.49 -2.34
N ALA A 21 -19.65 9.01 -2.83
CA ALA A 21 -18.74 8.18 -3.61
C ALA A 21 -18.16 7.04 -2.78
N ILE A 22 -17.78 7.30 -1.53
CA ILE A 22 -17.24 6.32 -0.60
C ILE A 22 -18.29 5.25 -0.25
N GLU A 23 -19.54 5.65 0.04
CA GLU A 23 -20.62 4.73 0.32
C GLU A 23 -20.85 3.77 -0.87
N GLU A 24 -21.00 4.31 -2.08
CA GLU A 24 -21.15 3.50 -3.29
C GLU A 24 -19.93 2.60 -3.55
N TYR A 25 -18.71 3.10 -3.31
CA TYR A 25 -17.47 2.36 -3.46
C TYR A 25 -17.46 1.09 -2.61
N TYR A 26 -17.72 1.22 -1.32
CA TYR A 26 -17.71 0.07 -0.42
C TYR A 26 -18.88 -0.88 -0.65
N LEU A 27 -20.06 -0.38 -1.05
CA LEU A 27 -21.17 -1.23 -1.50
C LEU A 27 -20.79 -2.10 -2.72
N ARG A 28 -20.02 -1.54 -3.65
CA ARG A 28 -19.51 -2.29 -4.81
C ARG A 28 -18.51 -3.36 -4.40
N ILE A 29 -17.64 -3.06 -3.45
CA ILE A 29 -16.70 -4.04 -2.88
C ILE A 29 -17.46 -5.17 -2.18
N GLU A 30 -18.48 -4.86 -1.40
CA GLU A 30 -19.33 -5.86 -0.73
C GLU A 30 -19.94 -6.83 -1.74
N ARG A 31 -20.59 -6.32 -2.78
CA ARG A 31 -21.17 -7.14 -3.84
C ARG A 31 -20.13 -8.03 -4.54
N ALA A 32 -18.94 -7.49 -4.80
CA ALA A 32 -17.85 -8.28 -5.38
C ALA A 32 -17.40 -9.40 -4.44
N PHE A 33 -17.32 -9.15 -3.14
CA PHE A 33 -16.92 -10.16 -2.16
C PHE A 33 -18.00 -11.21 -1.96
N GLU A 34 -19.27 -10.85 -2.01
CA GLU A 34 -20.38 -11.81 -2.03
C GLU A 34 -20.24 -12.80 -3.20
N PHE A 35 -19.97 -12.29 -4.40
CA PHE A 35 -19.75 -13.11 -5.59
C PHE A 35 -18.51 -14.02 -5.44
N LEU A 36 -17.41 -13.49 -4.89
CA LEU A 36 -16.17 -14.25 -4.69
C LEU A 36 -16.36 -15.36 -3.64
N GLU A 37 -17.13 -15.12 -2.59
CA GLU A 37 -17.50 -16.18 -1.62
C GLU A 37 -18.39 -17.27 -2.27
N GLU A 38 -19.30 -16.90 -3.16
CA GLU A 38 -20.07 -17.89 -3.92
C GLU A 38 -19.19 -18.74 -4.84
N ALA A 39 -18.23 -18.11 -5.52
CA ALA A 39 -17.26 -18.83 -6.35
C ALA A 39 -16.39 -19.78 -5.50
N ARG A 40 -16.05 -19.38 -4.28
CA ARG A 40 -15.33 -20.22 -3.32
C ARG A 40 -16.18 -21.41 -2.85
N GLN A 41 -17.44 -21.18 -2.51
CA GLN A 41 -18.36 -22.24 -2.11
C GLN A 41 -18.59 -23.27 -3.22
N LYS A 42 -18.57 -22.82 -4.48
CA LYS A 42 -18.64 -23.70 -5.67
C LYS A 42 -17.30 -24.40 -5.99
N GLY A 43 -16.25 -24.15 -5.22
CA GLY A 43 -14.92 -24.73 -5.44
C GLY A 43 -14.15 -24.17 -6.64
N VAL A 44 -14.63 -23.06 -7.26
CA VAL A 44 -13.96 -22.43 -8.40
C VAL A 44 -12.65 -21.75 -7.98
N ILE A 45 -12.67 -21.13 -6.79
CA ILE A 45 -11.48 -20.52 -6.17
C ILE A 45 -11.35 -20.99 -4.73
N ARG A 46 -10.14 -20.92 -4.17
CA ARG A 46 -9.89 -21.23 -2.75
C ARG A 46 -9.86 -19.98 -1.89
N TYR A 47 -9.17 -18.95 -2.38
CA TYR A 47 -8.94 -17.69 -1.70
C TYR A 47 -9.13 -16.55 -2.68
N TYR A 48 -9.38 -15.36 -2.14
CA TYR A 48 -9.45 -14.13 -2.91
C TYR A 48 -8.83 -12.97 -2.14
N GLY A 49 -8.69 -11.86 -2.80
CA GLY A 49 -8.13 -10.66 -2.21
C GLY A 49 -8.47 -9.41 -3.01
N ILE A 50 -7.83 -8.32 -2.62
CA ILE A 50 -8.00 -7.01 -3.23
C ILE A 50 -6.64 -6.38 -3.52
N SER A 51 -6.51 -5.78 -4.69
CA SER A 51 -5.36 -4.96 -5.08
C SER A 51 -5.81 -3.52 -5.17
N SER A 52 -5.16 -2.63 -4.42
CA SER A 52 -5.42 -1.19 -4.50
C SER A 52 -4.13 -0.40 -4.39
N ASN A 53 -3.94 0.55 -5.32
CA ASN A 53 -2.82 1.48 -5.28
C ASN A 53 -2.98 2.55 -4.19
N THR A 54 -4.19 2.71 -3.66
CA THR A 54 -4.51 3.74 -2.68
C THR A 54 -4.62 3.22 -1.24
N PHE A 55 -4.27 1.98 -1.00
CA PHE A 55 -4.11 1.47 0.36
C PHE A 55 -3.10 2.28 1.19
N PRO A 56 -1.93 2.69 0.62
CA PRO A 56 -0.94 3.45 1.38
C PRO A 56 -1.18 4.98 1.38
N VAL A 57 -2.25 5.51 0.79
CA VAL A 57 -2.49 6.96 0.83
C VAL A 57 -3.16 7.38 2.13
N GLY A 58 -3.03 8.67 2.51
CA GLY A 58 -3.61 9.20 3.73
C GLY A 58 -5.14 9.11 3.79
N GLU A 59 -5.72 8.95 4.98
CA GLU A 59 -7.17 8.81 5.19
C GLU A 59 -8.00 9.97 4.62
N LYS A 60 -7.40 11.17 4.56
CA LYS A 60 -8.09 12.38 4.07
C LYS A 60 -8.21 12.43 2.55
N GLU A 61 -7.43 11.66 1.84
CA GLU A 61 -7.47 11.63 0.38
C GLU A 61 -8.81 11.07 -0.13
N TYR A 62 -9.31 11.65 -1.22
CA TYR A 62 -10.60 11.24 -1.80
C TYR A 62 -10.58 9.76 -2.24
N THR A 63 -9.46 9.31 -2.77
CA THR A 63 -9.28 7.98 -3.34
C THR A 63 -8.81 6.93 -2.35
N HIS A 64 -8.70 7.27 -1.05
CA HIS A 64 -8.22 6.35 -0.03
C HIS A 64 -9.05 5.08 0.07
N THR A 65 -8.37 3.93 0.04
CA THR A 65 -8.97 2.61 0.33
C THR A 65 -8.58 2.18 1.74
N SER A 66 -9.52 2.19 2.67
CA SER A 66 -9.28 1.74 4.05
C SER A 66 -9.30 0.21 4.13
N LEU A 67 -8.20 -0.40 4.59
CA LEU A 67 -8.14 -1.83 4.85
C LEU A 67 -9.07 -2.24 6.00
N ASN A 68 -9.24 -1.39 7.01
CA ASN A 68 -10.21 -1.64 8.08
C ASN A 68 -11.64 -1.78 7.55
N LYS A 69 -12.05 -0.86 6.66
CA LYS A 69 -13.38 -0.94 6.02
C LYS A 69 -13.52 -2.18 5.15
N VAL A 70 -12.47 -2.53 4.42
CA VAL A 70 -12.46 -3.78 3.63
C VAL A 70 -12.66 -5.00 4.55
N LEU A 71 -12.01 -5.05 5.69
CA LEU A 71 -12.13 -6.16 6.66
C LEU A 71 -13.49 -6.19 7.35
N GLU A 72 -14.09 -5.03 7.63
CA GLU A 72 -15.49 -4.95 8.11
C GLU A 72 -16.46 -5.56 7.09
N ILE A 73 -16.27 -5.27 5.81
CA ILE A 73 -17.07 -5.85 4.72
C ILE A 73 -16.88 -7.37 4.61
N VAL A 74 -15.61 -7.82 4.70
CA VAL A 74 -15.32 -9.27 4.72
C VAL A 74 -16.11 -9.98 5.82
N GLU A 75 -16.12 -9.40 7.01
CA GLU A 75 -16.86 -9.97 8.15
C GLU A 75 -18.37 -9.89 7.96
N SER A 76 -18.88 -8.76 7.45
CA SER A 76 -20.30 -8.59 7.10
C SER A 76 -20.78 -9.67 6.11
N VAL A 77 -20.03 -9.86 5.02
CA VAL A 77 -20.33 -10.88 3.99
C VAL A 77 -20.26 -12.29 4.58
N ARG A 78 -19.26 -12.56 5.44
CA ARG A 78 -19.15 -13.85 6.14
C ARG A 78 -20.39 -14.16 6.96
N ILE A 79 -20.85 -13.19 7.77
CA ILE A 79 -22.06 -13.35 8.60
C ILE A 79 -23.30 -13.50 7.73
N LYS A 80 -23.50 -12.63 6.76
CA LYS A 80 -24.65 -12.60 5.84
C LYS A 80 -24.83 -13.93 5.10
N LYS A 81 -23.73 -14.57 4.72
CA LYS A 81 -23.72 -15.86 4.03
C LYS A 81 -23.60 -17.07 4.98
N ASN A 82 -23.66 -16.86 6.29
CA ASN A 82 -23.55 -17.88 7.32
C ASN A 82 -22.33 -18.81 7.14
N LEU A 83 -21.16 -18.21 6.86
CA LEU A 83 -19.90 -18.93 6.63
C LEU A 83 -19.11 -19.08 7.92
N SER A 84 -18.49 -20.25 8.13
CA SER A 84 -17.57 -20.48 9.26
C SER A 84 -16.30 -19.64 9.16
N ASN A 85 -15.83 -19.38 7.94
CA ASN A 85 -14.67 -18.55 7.66
C ASN A 85 -14.80 -17.88 6.30
N SER A 86 -14.12 -16.74 6.12
CA SER A 86 -14.00 -16.08 4.81
C SER A 86 -12.85 -16.66 4.00
N GLY A 87 -12.95 -16.57 2.67
CA GLY A 87 -11.85 -16.84 1.73
C GLY A 87 -10.92 -15.65 1.49
N PHE A 88 -11.19 -14.49 2.08
CA PHE A 88 -10.31 -13.32 1.96
C PHE A 88 -8.96 -13.56 2.64
N ARG A 89 -7.86 -13.48 1.89
CA ARG A 89 -6.52 -13.78 2.40
C ARG A 89 -5.42 -12.88 1.86
N ILE A 90 -5.66 -12.13 0.81
CA ILE A 90 -4.60 -11.49 0.04
C ILE A 90 -4.90 -10.01 -0.14
N ILE A 91 -3.90 -9.17 0.12
CA ILE A 91 -3.92 -7.76 -0.27
C ILE A 91 -2.71 -7.46 -1.15
N GLN A 92 -2.88 -6.56 -2.12
CA GLN A 92 -1.80 -6.09 -2.96
C GLN A 92 -1.77 -4.55 -2.97
N PHE A 93 -0.56 -3.99 -2.88
CA PHE A 93 -0.33 -2.54 -2.85
C PHE A 93 1.05 -2.19 -3.41
N PRO A 94 1.29 -0.94 -3.83
CA PRO A 94 2.60 -0.48 -4.26
C PRO A 94 3.57 -0.41 -3.09
N ALA A 95 4.77 -0.95 -3.30
CA ALA A 95 5.86 -0.85 -2.33
C ALA A 95 7.21 -0.85 -3.06
N ASN A 96 7.95 0.22 -2.92
CA ASN A 96 9.29 0.41 -3.46
C ASN A 96 10.02 1.49 -2.64
N LEU A 97 11.28 1.75 -2.95
CA LEU A 97 12.11 2.73 -2.21
C LEU A 97 11.60 4.17 -2.26
N TYR A 98 10.72 4.51 -3.19
CA TYR A 98 10.12 5.84 -3.31
C TYR A 98 8.71 5.89 -2.70
N GLU A 99 7.90 4.84 -2.89
CA GLU A 99 6.54 4.73 -2.36
C GLU A 99 6.55 3.91 -1.06
N MET A 100 7.03 4.52 0.03
CA MET A 100 7.24 3.84 1.32
C MET A 100 6.07 3.99 2.30
N ASN A 101 5.01 4.70 1.95
CA ASN A 101 3.86 4.94 2.82
C ASN A 101 3.22 3.65 3.36
N PHE A 102 3.36 2.52 2.66
CA PHE A 102 2.88 1.22 3.13
C PHE A 102 3.45 0.83 4.51
N ALA A 103 4.64 1.32 4.86
CA ALA A 103 5.33 1.02 6.12
C ALA A 103 5.19 2.12 7.18
N PHE A 104 4.87 3.36 6.78
CA PHE A 104 4.91 4.51 7.68
C PHE A 104 3.55 5.21 7.85
N GLU A 105 2.68 5.19 6.84
CA GLU A 105 1.39 5.89 6.89
C GLU A 105 0.41 5.12 7.80
N LYS A 106 0.05 5.73 8.91
CA LYS A 106 -0.89 5.15 9.90
C LYS A 106 -2.33 5.50 9.56
N ASN A 107 -2.76 5.16 8.37
CA ASN A 107 -4.04 5.50 7.75
C ASN A 107 -5.17 4.49 8.02
N ASN A 108 -5.01 3.65 9.02
CA ASN A 108 -6.02 2.67 9.42
C ASN A 108 -6.13 2.66 10.96
N SER A 109 -6.77 3.69 11.52
CA SER A 109 -6.97 3.84 12.97
C SER A 109 -5.65 3.78 13.75
N GLY A 110 -4.64 4.52 13.29
CA GLY A 110 -3.33 4.61 13.92
C GLY A 110 -2.38 3.44 13.61
N LYS A 111 -2.74 2.57 12.67
CA LYS A 111 -1.89 1.45 12.21
C LYS A 111 -1.55 1.59 10.73
N THR A 112 -0.39 1.07 10.36
CA THR A 112 0.00 0.91 8.96
C THR A 112 -0.70 -0.30 8.33
N ILE A 113 -0.71 -0.35 7.00
CA ILE A 113 -1.26 -1.51 6.28
C ILE A 113 -0.51 -2.81 6.60
N LEU A 114 0.80 -2.73 6.83
CA LEU A 114 1.61 -3.91 7.19
C LEU A 114 1.28 -4.43 8.60
N GLU A 115 1.07 -3.55 9.56
CA GLU A 115 0.67 -3.94 10.92
C GLU A 115 -0.65 -4.68 10.90
N ILE A 116 -1.65 -4.16 10.17
CA ILE A 116 -2.96 -4.83 10.04
C ILE A 116 -2.82 -6.16 9.29
N ALA A 117 -2.08 -6.18 8.19
CA ALA A 117 -1.87 -7.41 7.43
C ALA A 117 -1.26 -8.52 8.29
N LYS A 118 -0.28 -8.17 9.14
CA LYS A 118 0.34 -9.10 10.10
C LYS A 118 -0.67 -9.57 11.16
N GLU A 119 -1.40 -8.66 11.78
CA GLU A 119 -2.41 -8.98 12.81
C GLU A 119 -3.53 -9.89 12.28
N LYS A 120 -3.95 -9.66 11.04
CA LYS A 120 -5.04 -10.41 10.39
C LYS A 120 -4.55 -11.62 9.59
N ASN A 121 -3.24 -11.91 9.64
CA ASN A 121 -2.60 -13.01 8.93
C ASN A 121 -2.95 -13.02 7.43
N LEU A 122 -2.81 -11.85 6.79
CA LEU A 122 -3.02 -11.66 5.37
C LEU A 122 -1.71 -11.83 4.60
N PHE A 123 -1.77 -12.45 3.45
CA PHE A 123 -0.68 -12.44 2.48
C PHE A 123 -0.60 -11.08 1.80
N THR A 124 0.61 -10.54 1.75
CA THR A 124 0.89 -9.27 1.07
C THR A 124 1.60 -9.50 -0.24
N LEU A 125 1.07 -8.92 -1.31
CA LEU A 125 1.72 -8.87 -2.61
C LEU A 125 2.16 -7.43 -2.88
N ILE A 126 3.33 -7.29 -3.47
CA ILE A 126 3.90 -5.98 -3.79
C ILE A 126 3.82 -5.77 -5.30
N ASN A 127 3.22 -4.66 -5.73
CA ASN A 127 3.35 -4.20 -7.10
C ASN A 127 4.42 -3.10 -7.21
N ARG A 128 4.95 -2.90 -8.38
CA ARG A 128 5.95 -1.87 -8.72
C ARG A 128 7.23 -1.86 -7.87
N PRO A 129 7.85 -3.00 -7.51
CA PRO A 129 9.04 -2.99 -6.65
C PRO A 129 10.24 -2.24 -7.26
N LEU A 130 10.33 -2.16 -8.59
CA LEU A 130 11.43 -1.53 -9.34
C LEU A 130 11.00 -0.31 -10.15
N ASN A 131 9.75 0.11 -10.02
CA ASN A 131 9.21 1.31 -10.65
C ASN A 131 8.37 2.08 -9.62
N ALA A 132 8.42 3.41 -9.67
CA ALA A 132 7.61 4.25 -8.83
C ALA A 132 6.70 5.15 -9.66
N ILE A 133 5.57 5.56 -9.11
CA ILE A 133 4.74 6.61 -9.69
C ILE A 133 5.02 7.89 -8.89
N ALA A 134 5.67 8.86 -9.55
CA ALA A 134 5.91 10.17 -8.96
C ALA A 134 4.61 10.96 -8.78
N LYS A 135 4.62 12.01 -7.95
CA LYS A 135 3.47 12.91 -7.75
C LYS A 135 2.97 13.54 -9.07
N SER A 136 3.84 13.65 -10.07
CA SER A 136 3.50 14.06 -11.44
C SER A 136 2.77 13.00 -12.26
N GLN A 137 2.42 11.86 -11.66
CA GLN A 137 1.86 10.67 -12.33
C GLN A 137 2.78 10.04 -13.38
N ARG A 138 4.05 10.47 -13.44
CA ARG A 138 5.06 9.84 -14.29
C ARG A 138 5.59 8.57 -13.61
N MET A 139 5.76 7.51 -14.40
CA MET A 139 6.42 6.29 -13.94
C MET A 139 7.94 6.47 -14.04
N ASP A 140 8.61 6.40 -12.92
CA ASP A 140 10.06 6.44 -12.82
C ASP A 140 10.62 5.03 -12.57
N ARG A 141 11.66 4.66 -13.32
CA ARG A 141 12.35 3.38 -13.13
C ARG A 141 13.36 3.53 -12.00
N LEU A 142 13.21 2.72 -10.95
CA LEU A 142 14.10 2.73 -9.78
C LEU A 142 15.30 1.80 -9.93
N ALA A 143 15.25 0.85 -10.86
CA ALA A 143 16.35 -0.05 -11.15
C ALA A 143 16.67 -0.02 -12.65
N ILE A 144 17.93 0.18 -12.97
CA ILE A 144 18.46 0.12 -14.32
C ILE A 144 19.41 -1.07 -14.38
N ARG A 145 19.22 -1.96 -15.37
CA ARG A 145 20.21 -2.99 -15.65
C ARG A 145 21.49 -2.29 -16.09
N SER A 146 22.56 -2.49 -15.33
CA SER A 146 23.86 -1.89 -15.59
C SER A 146 24.88 -3.01 -15.72
N ASP A 147 25.77 -2.90 -16.70
CA ASP A 147 26.95 -3.75 -16.85
C ASP A 147 28.11 -3.28 -15.95
N ILE A 148 27.80 -2.55 -14.87
CA ILE A 148 28.78 -2.04 -13.93
C ILE A 148 29.44 -3.20 -13.19
N ASN A 149 30.77 -3.22 -13.19
CA ASN A 149 31.58 -4.14 -12.42
C ASN A 149 31.27 -3.98 -10.91
N ILE A 150 31.13 -5.09 -10.19
CA ILE A 150 30.83 -5.12 -8.75
C ILE A 150 31.77 -4.22 -7.95
N ASN A 151 33.07 -4.22 -8.27
CA ASN A 151 34.07 -3.37 -7.62
C ASN A 151 33.80 -1.85 -7.80
N GLN A 152 33.17 -1.45 -8.91
CA GLN A 152 32.75 -0.06 -9.13
C GLN A 152 31.52 0.30 -8.30
N ILE A 153 30.64 -0.68 -8.02
CA ILE A 153 29.48 -0.50 -7.15
C ILE A 153 29.94 -0.33 -5.71
N GLU A 154 30.87 -1.16 -5.23
CA GLU A 154 31.42 -1.07 -3.88
C GLU A 154 32.12 0.27 -3.63
N ASN A 155 32.95 0.71 -4.56
CA ASN A 155 33.60 2.02 -4.46
C ASN A 155 32.60 3.19 -4.41
N LYS A 156 31.57 3.16 -5.25
CA LYS A 156 30.50 4.17 -5.21
C LYS A 156 29.67 4.08 -3.93
N PHE A 157 29.41 2.90 -3.42
CA PHE A 157 28.68 2.71 -2.17
C PHE A 157 29.43 3.31 -0.98
N GLU A 158 30.74 3.12 -0.90
CA GLU A 158 31.57 3.75 0.13
C GLU A 158 31.63 5.28 -0.04
N GLU A 159 31.66 5.78 -1.25
CA GLU A 159 31.55 7.21 -1.53
C GLU A 159 30.20 7.78 -1.05
N TYR A 160 29.09 7.09 -1.35
CA TYR A 160 27.77 7.52 -0.88
C TYR A 160 27.63 7.45 0.63
N LYS A 161 28.16 6.44 1.30
CA LYS A 161 28.20 6.36 2.76
C LYS A 161 28.95 7.56 3.36
N LYS A 162 30.11 7.89 2.80
CA LYS A 162 30.93 9.04 3.25
C LYS A 162 30.17 10.36 3.06
N ASN A 163 29.50 10.53 1.92
CA ASN A 163 28.71 11.71 1.64
C ASN A 163 27.48 11.80 2.55
N LEU A 164 26.81 10.68 2.83
CA LEU A 164 25.68 10.63 3.74
C LEU A 164 26.08 10.97 5.18
N LYS A 165 27.20 10.43 5.63
CA LYS A 165 27.76 10.74 6.95
C LYS A 165 28.16 12.23 7.06
N TYR A 166 28.81 12.77 6.03
CA TYR A 166 29.12 14.20 5.97
C TYR A 166 27.83 15.07 6.00
N PHE A 167 26.80 14.65 5.28
CA PHE A 167 25.50 15.32 5.27
C PHE A 167 24.83 15.29 6.65
N GLN A 168 24.83 14.12 7.32
CA GLN A 168 24.31 13.98 8.68
C GLN A 168 25.05 14.90 9.66
N GLU A 169 26.38 14.86 9.67
CA GLU A 169 27.20 15.65 10.61
C GLU A 169 27.08 17.17 10.39
N ASN A 170 26.86 17.62 9.16
CA ASN A 170 26.85 19.05 8.83
C ASN A 170 25.47 19.67 8.65
N MET A 171 24.44 18.88 8.38
CA MET A 171 23.08 19.37 8.17
C MET A 171 22.19 19.19 9.41
N PHE A 172 22.25 18.06 10.10
CA PHE A 172 21.44 17.84 11.29
C PHE A 172 21.85 18.75 12.46
N SER A 173 23.15 19.02 12.63
CA SER A 173 23.62 20.00 13.61
C SER A 173 23.16 21.44 13.36
N LYS A 174 22.81 21.78 12.12
CA LYS A 174 22.30 23.11 11.75
C LYS A 174 20.76 23.22 11.82
N LEU A 175 20.05 22.11 11.90
CA LEU A 175 18.59 22.08 11.85
C LEU A 175 17.93 21.88 13.23
N GLU A 176 18.74 21.80 14.33
CA GLU A 176 18.25 21.53 15.71
C GLU A 176 17.23 20.36 15.78
N ILE A 177 17.38 19.37 14.91
CA ILE A 177 16.55 18.17 14.93
C ILE A 177 17.13 17.23 16.00
N GLU A 178 16.33 16.92 17.03
CA GLU A 178 16.71 16.01 18.10
C GLU A 178 17.19 14.64 17.56
N GLU A 179 18.16 14.04 18.26
CA GLU A 179 19.00 12.91 17.85
C GLU A 179 18.25 11.56 17.60
N GLU A 180 16.95 11.53 17.47
CA GLU A 180 16.19 10.28 17.31
C GLU A 180 16.16 9.70 15.88
N PHE A 181 16.79 10.34 14.91
CA PHE A 181 16.89 9.80 13.53
C PHE A 181 18.28 9.27 13.22
N THR A 182 18.69 8.19 13.89
CA THR A 182 19.82 7.39 13.44
C THR A 182 19.38 6.60 12.18
N PHE A 183 19.51 7.20 11.02
CA PHE A 183 19.50 6.47 9.77
C PHE A 183 20.76 5.61 9.70
N LEU A 184 20.60 4.29 9.77
CA LEU A 184 21.61 3.26 9.58
C LEU A 184 22.57 3.04 10.77
N SER A 185 22.11 2.25 11.75
CA SER A 185 23.01 1.25 12.34
C SER A 185 22.98 0.01 11.44
N ILE A 186 23.89 -0.08 10.49
CA ILE A 186 24.31 -1.34 9.84
C ILE A 186 25.69 -1.69 10.36
#